data_887da91ed17e5d6ce91d344213984283
#
_entry.id   887da91ed17e5d6ce91d344213984283
#
_cell.length_a   1.000
_cell.length_b   1.000
_cell.length_c   1.000
_cell.angle_alpha   90.00
_cell.angle_beta   90.00
_cell.angle_gamma   90.00
#
_symmetry.space_group_name_H-M   'P 1'
#
loop_
_entity.id
_entity.type
_entity.pdbx_description
1 polymer ?
#
loop_
_entity_poly.entity_id
_entity_poly.type
_entity_poly.pdbx_seq_one_letter_code
_entity_poly.pdbx_strand_id
1 'polypeptide(L)'
;MRIARLEKGIKEDILKNLLKRSPNQYESYEKAVAEIIEEVKLRRDTALFEYTKRFDKADINESTIRVTTEEIEEAYRQVDPKVIEVIRKSAENIRAYHAKQKQYSWFDSEPSGIILGQKVTPLAAVGVYVPGGKAAYPSSVLMNVIPAKVAGVKRIAMTTPPDSEGKIYAGTLVAAKEAGVTEIYKAGGAQAIAALAHGTESIKKVDKIVGPGNIYVALAKKAVYGHVSIDSIAGPSEILVLADESANPRYVAADLLSQAEHDELASAILITTSEDLAYKVSEEIKKFTAVLSRKEIIEKSLENYGYILIASDMDEAVETANEIASEHLEILTKDPFAIMTKIQNAGAIFLGEYSSEPLGDYYAGPNHVLPTNGTAKFFSPLSVDDYIKKSSIISYSREALEPVYQDIIRFAKAEGLTAHANSIAVRFEEEE
;
A
#
# COMPACT_ATOMS: atom_id res chain seq x y z
N MET A 1 1.83 -12.03 -25.03
CA MET A 1 1.58 -12.98 -23.91
C MET A 1 1.91 -14.42 -24.31
N ARG A 2 2.41 -15.22 -23.39
CA ARG A 2 2.71 -16.65 -23.56
C ARG A 2 1.50 -17.49 -23.15
N ILE A 3 0.99 -18.34 -24.07
CA ILE A 3 -0.07 -19.31 -23.76
C ILE A 3 0.59 -20.65 -23.40
N ALA A 4 0.23 -21.24 -22.27
CA ALA A 4 0.79 -22.52 -21.82
C ALA A 4 -0.27 -23.30 -20.98
N ARG A 5 -0.19 -24.65 -21.02
CA ARG A 5 -0.91 -25.48 -20.04
C ARG A 5 -0.18 -25.46 -18.71
N LEU A 6 -0.93 -25.44 -17.62
CA LEU A 6 -0.35 -25.53 -16.28
C LEU A 6 0.25 -26.93 -16.08
N GLU A 7 1.58 -26.96 -16.02
CA GLU A 7 2.37 -28.12 -15.64
C GLU A 7 3.36 -27.68 -14.57
N LYS A 8 3.78 -28.61 -13.71
CA LYS A 8 4.63 -28.29 -12.54
C LYS A 8 5.86 -27.43 -12.90
N GLY A 9 6.59 -27.76 -13.96
CA GLY A 9 7.78 -27.02 -14.37
C GLY A 9 7.48 -25.60 -14.87
N ILE A 10 6.36 -25.42 -15.59
CA ILE A 10 5.93 -24.11 -16.11
C ILE A 10 5.52 -23.19 -14.95
N LYS A 11 4.78 -23.71 -13.96
CA LYS A 11 4.38 -22.98 -12.77
C LYS A 11 5.59 -22.47 -11.98
N GLU A 12 6.59 -23.30 -11.74
CA GLU A 12 7.84 -22.93 -11.06
C GLU A 12 8.60 -21.84 -11.81
N ASP A 13 8.69 -21.92 -13.13
CA ASP A 13 9.36 -20.91 -13.97
C ASP A 13 8.66 -19.56 -13.93
N ILE A 14 7.32 -19.56 -13.97
CA ILE A 14 6.52 -18.33 -13.87
C ILE A 14 6.72 -17.66 -12.51
N LEU A 15 6.61 -18.40 -11.41
CA LEU A 15 6.83 -17.88 -10.07
C LEU A 15 8.23 -17.28 -9.91
N LYS A 16 9.27 -17.97 -10.41
CA LYS A 16 10.64 -17.43 -10.43
C LYS A 16 10.75 -16.14 -11.26
N ASN A 17 10.07 -16.07 -12.41
CA ASN A 17 10.12 -14.90 -13.26
C ASN A 17 9.41 -13.69 -12.60
N LEU A 18 8.28 -13.92 -11.96
CA LEU A 18 7.56 -12.87 -11.23
C LEU A 18 8.41 -12.31 -10.07
N LEU A 19 9.11 -13.17 -9.33
CA LEU A 19 9.98 -12.76 -8.22
C LEU A 19 11.21 -11.94 -8.66
N LYS A 20 11.65 -12.01 -9.92
CA LYS A 20 12.74 -11.15 -10.45
C LYS A 20 12.39 -9.65 -10.42
N ARG A 21 11.11 -9.31 -10.37
CA ARG A 21 10.62 -7.92 -10.29
C ARG A 21 10.67 -7.35 -8.87
N SER A 22 11.04 -8.18 -7.88
CA SER A 22 11.09 -7.75 -6.48
C SER A 22 12.16 -6.68 -6.24
N PRO A 23 11.85 -5.59 -5.52
CA PRO A 23 12.82 -4.57 -5.11
C PRO A 23 14.04 -5.10 -4.35
N ASN A 24 13.98 -6.33 -3.87
CA ASN A 24 15.10 -6.98 -3.15
C ASN A 24 16.27 -7.40 -4.05
N GLN A 25 16.20 -7.20 -5.37
CA GLN A 25 17.25 -7.60 -6.34
C GLN A 25 18.01 -6.41 -6.95
N TYR A 26 17.90 -5.20 -6.37
CA TYR A 26 18.43 -3.97 -6.97
C TYR A 26 19.60 -3.37 -6.15
N GLU A 27 20.65 -4.14 -5.87
CA GLU A 27 21.84 -3.72 -5.10
C GLU A 27 22.47 -2.40 -5.58
N SER A 28 22.50 -2.15 -6.91
CA SER A 28 23.06 -0.92 -7.46
C SER A 28 22.29 0.35 -7.05
N TYR A 29 20.97 0.23 -6.88
CA TYR A 29 20.12 1.35 -6.45
C TYR A 29 20.19 1.54 -4.93
N GLU A 30 20.39 0.48 -4.15
CA GLU A 30 20.48 0.54 -2.69
C GLU A 30 21.61 1.45 -2.23
N LYS A 31 22.78 1.38 -2.88
CA LYS A 31 23.92 2.25 -2.56
C LYS A 31 23.60 3.73 -2.77
N ALA A 32 23.02 4.07 -3.92
CA ALA A 32 22.64 5.45 -4.22
C ALA A 32 21.57 5.98 -3.25
N VAL A 33 20.60 5.13 -2.88
CA VAL A 33 19.56 5.47 -1.90
C VAL A 33 20.17 5.71 -0.51
N ALA A 34 21.09 4.84 -0.08
CA ALA A 34 21.77 5.00 1.21
C ALA A 34 22.57 6.31 1.29
N GLU A 35 23.28 6.68 0.23
CA GLU A 35 23.99 7.96 0.12
C GLU A 35 23.02 9.14 0.25
N ILE A 36 21.89 9.13 -0.46
CA ILE A 36 20.89 10.19 -0.38
C ILE A 36 20.33 10.32 1.04
N ILE A 37 20.00 9.20 1.69
CA ILE A 37 19.45 9.19 3.05
C ILE A 37 20.44 9.81 4.04
N GLU A 38 21.73 9.40 4.00
CA GLU A 38 22.75 9.94 4.90
C GLU A 38 23.02 11.44 4.65
N GLU A 39 23.05 11.88 3.39
CA GLU A 39 23.19 13.30 3.07
C GLU A 39 22.03 14.15 3.61
N VAL A 40 20.78 13.69 3.42
CA VAL A 40 19.61 14.40 3.97
C VAL A 40 19.63 14.39 5.50
N LYS A 41 20.06 13.31 6.13
CA LYS A 41 20.17 13.21 7.58
C LYS A 41 21.22 14.17 8.15
N LEU A 42 22.34 14.35 7.45
CA LEU A 42 23.45 15.21 7.89
C LEU A 42 23.22 16.69 7.52
N ARG A 43 22.80 16.98 6.29
CA ARG A 43 22.73 18.32 5.72
C ARG A 43 21.29 18.85 5.59
N ARG A 44 20.30 18.06 5.95
CA ARG A 44 18.88 18.41 6.10
C ARG A 44 18.31 19.13 4.85
N ASP A 45 17.71 20.31 5.01
CA ASP A 45 17.11 21.09 3.92
C ASP A 45 18.09 21.37 2.79
N THR A 46 19.36 21.61 3.10
CA THR A 46 20.39 21.85 2.07
C THR A 46 20.49 20.66 1.10
N ALA A 47 20.59 19.44 1.62
CA ALA A 47 20.64 18.25 0.78
C ALA A 47 19.29 18.00 0.06
N LEU A 48 18.17 18.21 0.76
CA LEU A 48 16.83 18.04 0.19
C LEU A 48 16.65 18.93 -1.05
N PHE A 49 17.01 20.21 -0.97
CA PHE A 49 16.89 21.16 -2.08
C PHE A 49 17.86 20.85 -3.23
N GLU A 50 19.11 20.49 -2.93
CA GLU A 50 20.08 20.07 -3.94
C GLU A 50 19.60 18.85 -4.73
N TYR A 51 19.07 17.82 -4.06
CA TYR A 51 18.56 16.63 -4.71
C TYR A 51 17.27 16.92 -5.49
N THR A 52 16.36 17.76 -4.99
CA THR A 52 15.17 18.20 -5.71
C THR A 52 15.57 18.95 -6.98
N LYS A 53 16.53 19.86 -6.91
CA LYS A 53 17.07 20.53 -8.09
C LYS A 53 17.71 19.56 -9.09
N ARG A 54 18.44 18.57 -8.59
CA ARG A 54 19.13 17.58 -9.43
C ARG A 54 18.17 16.63 -10.12
N PHE A 55 17.19 16.10 -9.42
CA PHE A 55 16.31 15.02 -9.92
C PHE A 55 15.01 15.56 -10.53
N ASP A 56 14.36 16.50 -9.85
CA ASP A 56 13.07 17.07 -10.30
C ASP A 56 13.26 18.32 -11.17
N LYS A 57 14.50 18.84 -11.29
CA LYS A 57 14.86 20.06 -12.05
C LYS A 57 14.19 21.34 -11.52
N ALA A 58 13.66 21.30 -10.31
CA ALA A 58 13.00 22.42 -9.65
C ALA A 58 13.92 23.15 -8.68
N ASP A 59 13.95 24.46 -8.74
CA ASP A 59 14.73 25.32 -7.83
C ASP A 59 13.87 25.65 -6.60
N ILE A 60 13.84 24.73 -5.64
CA ILE A 60 13.06 24.82 -4.40
C ILE A 60 13.98 25.29 -3.26
N ASN A 61 13.43 26.09 -2.36
CA ASN A 61 14.10 26.60 -1.16
C ASN A 61 13.12 26.62 0.02
N GLU A 62 13.58 27.09 1.18
CA GLU A 62 12.82 27.17 2.43
C GLU A 62 11.46 27.90 2.25
N SER A 63 11.41 28.94 1.44
CA SER A 63 10.18 29.73 1.23
C SER A 63 9.22 29.11 0.24
N THR A 64 9.68 28.21 -0.65
CA THR A 64 8.89 27.64 -1.75
C THR A 64 8.61 26.13 -1.61
N ILE A 65 9.25 25.43 -0.68
CA ILE A 65 9.05 23.99 -0.52
C ILE A 65 7.63 23.62 -0.10
N ARG A 66 6.99 24.46 0.71
CA ARG A 66 5.62 24.20 1.17
C ARG A 66 4.63 24.82 0.21
N VAL A 67 3.64 24.00 -0.20
CA VAL A 67 2.50 24.48 -1.01
C VAL A 67 1.69 25.47 -0.21
N THR A 68 1.35 26.60 -0.83
CA THR A 68 0.57 27.68 -0.23
C THR A 68 -0.94 27.49 -0.44
N THR A 69 -1.73 28.27 0.28
CA THR A 69 -3.19 28.29 0.10
C THR A 69 -3.57 28.81 -1.30
N GLU A 70 -2.84 29.79 -1.79
CA GLU A 70 -3.04 30.41 -3.12
C GLU A 70 -2.80 29.39 -4.25
N GLU A 71 -1.78 28.53 -4.11
CA GLU A 71 -1.53 27.45 -5.08
C GLU A 71 -2.67 26.41 -5.09
N ILE A 72 -3.25 26.12 -3.93
CA ILE A 72 -4.41 25.24 -3.85
C ILE A 72 -5.65 25.90 -4.48
N GLU A 73 -5.90 27.17 -4.21
CA GLU A 73 -7.01 27.91 -4.83
C GLU A 73 -6.86 28.01 -6.35
N GLU A 74 -5.63 28.22 -6.85
CA GLU A 74 -5.33 28.20 -8.27
C GLU A 74 -5.60 26.82 -8.88
N ALA A 75 -5.24 25.75 -8.19
CA ALA A 75 -5.53 24.39 -8.63
C ALA A 75 -7.04 24.14 -8.83
N TYR A 76 -7.89 24.66 -7.94
CA TYR A 76 -9.35 24.56 -8.11
C TYR A 76 -9.88 25.31 -9.33
N ARG A 77 -9.20 26.39 -9.76
CA ARG A 77 -9.58 27.12 -11.01
C ARG A 77 -9.14 26.39 -12.28
N GLN A 78 -8.10 25.56 -12.19
CA GLN A 78 -7.54 24.83 -13.33
C GLN A 78 -8.21 23.48 -13.60
N VAL A 79 -8.70 22.79 -12.54
CA VAL A 79 -9.31 21.47 -12.67
C VAL A 79 -10.76 21.60 -13.13
N ASP A 80 -11.18 20.77 -14.10
CA ASP A 80 -12.57 20.69 -14.53
C ASP A 80 -13.51 20.45 -13.32
N PRO A 81 -14.54 21.26 -13.10
CA PRO A 81 -15.50 21.09 -12.03
C PRO A 81 -16.13 19.69 -11.96
N LYS A 82 -16.32 19.01 -13.09
CA LYS A 82 -16.79 17.63 -13.13
C LYS A 82 -15.79 16.63 -12.53
N VAL A 83 -14.50 16.86 -12.78
CA VAL A 83 -13.44 16.05 -12.17
C VAL A 83 -13.39 16.28 -10.66
N ILE A 84 -13.55 17.53 -10.20
CA ILE A 84 -13.63 17.83 -8.76
C ILE A 84 -14.82 17.11 -8.11
N GLU A 85 -15.99 17.08 -8.77
CA GLU A 85 -17.16 16.35 -8.29
C GLU A 85 -16.90 14.84 -8.18
N VAL A 86 -16.21 14.25 -9.17
CA VAL A 86 -15.82 12.83 -9.14
C VAL A 86 -14.84 12.55 -7.99
N ILE A 87 -13.83 13.40 -7.78
CA ILE A 87 -12.90 13.30 -6.65
C ILE A 87 -13.65 13.29 -5.31
N ARG A 88 -14.66 14.16 -5.13
CA ARG A 88 -15.47 14.22 -3.92
C ARG A 88 -16.29 12.95 -3.70
N LYS A 89 -16.96 12.46 -4.75
CA LYS A 89 -17.74 11.21 -4.67
C LYS A 89 -16.85 10.01 -4.34
N SER A 90 -15.70 9.91 -5.00
CA SER A 90 -14.70 8.88 -4.68
C SER A 90 -14.24 8.99 -3.22
N ALA A 91 -13.92 10.21 -2.75
CA ALA A 91 -13.53 10.43 -1.37
C ALA A 91 -14.62 10.03 -0.36
N GLU A 92 -15.90 10.24 -0.68
CA GLU A 92 -17.04 9.81 0.14
C GLU A 92 -17.13 8.28 0.21
N ASN A 93 -17.00 7.58 -0.93
CA ASN A 93 -17.02 6.12 -0.98
C ASN A 93 -15.86 5.50 -0.19
N ILE A 94 -14.64 6.03 -0.37
CA ILE A 94 -13.45 5.60 0.38
C ILE A 94 -13.66 5.81 1.89
N ARG A 95 -14.19 6.96 2.28
CA ARG A 95 -14.47 7.25 3.70
C ARG A 95 -15.54 6.31 4.27
N ALA A 96 -16.60 6.05 3.52
CA ALA A 96 -17.68 5.16 3.94
C ALA A 96 -17.19 3.72 4.12
N TYR A 97 -16.32 3.25 3.22
CA TYR A 97 -15.71 1.93 3.31
C TYR A 97 -14.79 1.83 4.54
N HIS A 98 -13.82 2.74 4.66
CA HIS A 98 -12.84 2.73 5.74
C HIS A 98 -13.45 3.04 7.12
N ALA A 99 -14.57 3.73 7.20
CA ALA A 99 -15.28 3.95 8.46
C ALA A 99 -15.70 2.63 9.13
N LYS A 100 -15.96 1.58 8.36
CA LYS A 100 -16.31 0.25 8.86
C LYS A 100 -15.12 -0.50 9.50
N GLN A 101 -13.89 -0.06 9.22
CA GLN A 101 -12.64 -0.64 9.75
C GLN A 101 -12.22 -0.01 11.08
N LYS A 102 -12.96 1.00 11.56
CA LYS A 102 -12.61 1.73 12.78
C LYS A 102 -12.64 0.83 14.00
N GLN A 103 -11.54 0.80 14.75
CA GLN A 103 -11.40 0.05 16.00
C GLN A 103 -11.53 0.96 17.20
N TYR A 104 -11.99 0.39 18.30
CA TYR A 104 -12.22 1.08 19.57
C TYR A 104 -11.41 0.46 20.70
N SER A 105 -11.03 1.29 21.69
CA SER A 105 -10.49 0.80 22.94
C SER A 105 -11.55 0.02 23.69
N TRP A 106 -11.12 -1.00 24.43
CA TRP A 106 -11.99 -1.83 25.24
C TRP A 106 -11.29 -2.23 26.53
N PHE A 107 -12.07 -2.47 27.58
CA PHE A 107 -11.61 -3.14 28.80
C PHE A 107 -12.68 -4.09 29.28
N ASP A 108 -12.20 -5.19 29.83
CA ASP A 108 -12.97 -6.16 30.57
C ASP A 108 -12.62 -6.02 32.04
N SER A 109 -13.63 -5.98 32.92
CA SER A 109 -13.47 -5.80 34.35
C SER A 109 -14.16 -6.94 35.09
N GLU A 110 -13.42 -7.60 35.98
CA GLU A 110 -13.92 -8.68 36.80
C GLU A 110 -14.25 -8.20 38.21
N PRO A 111 -15.26 -8.80 38.90
CA PRO A 111 -15.54 -8.51 40.30
C PRO A 111 -14.34 -8.76 41.26
N SER A 112 -13.38 -9.56 40.83
CA SER A 112 -12.11 -9.83 41.51
C SER A 112 -11.19 -8.60 41.65
N GLY A 113 -11.45 -7.52 40.90
CA GLY A 113 -10.59 -6.33 40.84
C GLY A 113 -9.54 -6.39 39.74
N ILE A 114 -9.71 -7.29 38.77
CA ILE A 114 -8.88 -7.37 37.57
C ILE A 114 -9.53 -6.52 36.46
N ILE A 115 -8.73 -5.67 35.81
CA ILE A 115 -9.12 -4.96 34.60
C ILE A 115 -8.08 -5.22 33.53
N LEU A 116 -8.48 -5.89 32.44
CA LEU A 116 -7.65 -6.09 31.26
C LEU A 116 -8.28 -5.35 30.08
N GLY A 117 -7.43 -4.84 29.18
CA GLY A 117 -7.96 -4.12 28.04
C GLY A 117 -6.95 -3.78 26.99
N GLN A 118 -7.41 -3.10 25.96
CA GLN A 118 -6.61 -2.59 24.87
C GLN A 118 -6.97 -1.16 24.56
N LYS A 119 -5.99 -0.28 24.61
CA LYS A 119 -6.13 1.13 24.19
C LYS A 119 -5.73 1.25 22.73
N VAL A 120 -6.67 1.70 21.88
CA VAL A 120 -6.44 2.05 20.49
C VAL A 120 -6.15 3.53 20.38
N THR A 121 -5.04 3.89 19.74
CA THR A 121 -4.58 5.28 19.61
C THR A 121 -4.10 5.52 18.18
N PRO A 122 -4.55 6.59 17.49
CA PRO A 122 -4.01 6.95 16.18
C PRO A 122 -2.54 7.32 16.28
N LEU A 123 -1.81 7.15 15.16
CA LEU A 123 -0.47 7.70 15.00
C LEU A 123 -0.51 9.23 15.11
N ALA A 124 0.55 9.85 15.66
CA ALA A 124 0.58 11.29 15.84
C ALA A 124 0.79 12.02 14.50
N ALA A 125 1.66 11.48 13.64
CA ALA A 125 2.00 12.07 12.35
C ALA A 125 2.26 10.99 11.29
N VAL A 126 1.74 11.20 10.07
CA VAL A 126 1.94 10.31 8.93
C VAL A 126 2.46 11.09 7.74
N GLY A 127 3.46 10.54 7.06
CA GLY A 127 3.95 10.99 5.77
C GLY A 127 3.26 10.22 4.64
N VAL A 128 2.75 10.95 3.66
CA VAL A 128 2.16 10.37 2.45
C VAL A 128 3.02 10.74 1.27
N TYR A 129 3.61 9.77 0.62
CA TYR A 129 4.30 9.97 -0.64
C TYR A 129 3.34 9.79 -1.81
N VAL A 130 3.28 10.77 -2.70
CA VAL A 130 2.47 10.70 -3.92
C VAL A 130 3.40 10.85 -5.12
N PRO A 131 3.43 9.89 -6.04
CA PRO A 131 4.23 10.00 -7.25
C PRO A 131 3.82 11.20 -8.10
N GLY A 132 4.79 11.77 -8.82
CA GLY A 132 4.60 12.78 -9.86
C GLY A 132 5.35 12.39 -11.12
N GLY A 133 5.37 13.25 -12.13
CA GLY A 133 6.08 13.03 -13.38
C GLY A 133 5.13 12.68 -14.55
N LYS A 134 5.34 11.53 -15.22
CA LYS A 134 4.59 11.15 -16.43
C LYS A 134 3.08 10.92 -16.21
N ALA A 135 2.67 10.63 -15.00
CA ALA A 135 1.28 10.50 -14.58
C ALA A 135 1.08 11.14 -13.21
N ALA A 136 -0.06 11.78 -13.00
CA ALA A 136 -0.49 12.29 -11.72
C ALA A 136 -1.54 11.35 -11.14
N TYR A 137 -1.50 11.14 -9.82
CA TYR A 137 -2.33 10.15 -9.14
C TYR A 137 -3.18 10.79 -8.03
N PRO A 138 -4.22 11.61 -8.36
CA PRO A 138 -5.16 12.12 -7.36
C PRO A 138 -5.81 11.01 -6.53
N SER A 139 -6.09 9.86 -7.15
CA SER A 139 -6.63 8.67 -6.47
C SER A 139 -5.73 8.18 -5.35
N SER A 140 -4.40 8.11 -5.57
CA SER A 140 -3.43 7.71 -4.54
C SER A 140 -3.41 8.67 -3.35
N VAL A 141 -3.70 9.96 -3.57
CA VAL A 141 -3.87 10.90 -2.45
C VAL A 141 -5.05 10.47 -1.58
N LEU A 142 -6.22 10.23 -2.19
CA LEU A 142 -7.42 9.83 -1.48
C LEU A 142 -7.21 8.53 -0.71
N MET A 143 -6.64 7.51 -1.37
CA MET A 143 -6.44 6.16 -0.82
C MET A 143 -5.45 6.12 0.34
N ASN A 144 -4.45 7.01 0.37
CA ASN A 144 -3.50 7.07 1.48
C ASN A 144 -3.98 7.99 2.61
N VAL A 145 -4.66 9.09 2.30
CA VAL A 145 -5.00 10.12 3.29
C VAL A 145 -6.31 9.81 4.02
N ILE A 146 -7.33 9.35 3.32
CA ILE A 146 -8.67 9.17 3.91
C ILE A 146 -8.67 8.12 5.04
N PRO A 147 -8.07 6.92 4.91
CA PRO A 147 -8.00 5.98 6.03
C PRO A 147 -7.20 6.54 7.23
N ALA A 148 -6.16 7.35 7.01
CA ALA A 148 -5.45 8.05 8.07
C ALA A 148 -6.38 9.05 8.82
N LYS A 149 -7.20 9.79 8.08
CA LYS A 149 -8.20 10.69 8.67
C LYS A 149 -9.28 9.94 9.45
N VAL A 150 -9.76 8.82 8.92
CA VAL A 150 -10.73 7.94 9.60
C VAL A 150 -10.15 7.36 10.89
N ALA A 151 -8.86 6.98 10.89
CA ALA A 151 -8.13 6.54 12.07
C ALA A 151 -8.00 7.63 13.14
N GLY A 152 -8.10 8.91 12.75
CA GLY A 152 -7.98 10.06 13.67
C GLY A 152 -6.57 10.68 13.68
N VAL A 153 -5.71 10.40 12.69
CA VAL A 153 -4.41 11.05 12.54
C VAL A 153 -4.59 12.55 12.34
N LYS A 154 -3.94 13.33 13.20
CA LYS A 154 -4.09 14.80 13.20
C LYS A 154 -3.17 15.49 12.21
N ARG A 155 -1.91 15.01 12.08
CA ARG A 155 -0.91 15.57 11.18
C ARG A 155 -0.63 14.61 10.03
N ILE A 156 -0.94 15.06 8.81
CA ILE A 156 -0.66 14.31 7.58
C ILE A 156 0.18 15.21 6.68
N ALA A 157 1.46 14.87 6.52
CA ALA A 157 2.42 15.54 5.70
C ALA A 157 2.56 14.82 4.35
N MET A 158 2.13 15.43 3.26
CA MET A 158 2.25 14.87 1.92
C MET A 158 3.50 15.41 1.23
N THR A 159 4.27 14.53 0.58
CA THR A 159 5.35 14.90 -0.33
C THR A 159 5.04 14.42 -1.74
N THR A 160 5.31 15.25 -2.73
CA THR A 160 5.15 14.92 -4.15
C THR A 160 6.15 15.73 -4.96
N PRO A 161 6.80 15.15 -5.99
CA PRO A 161 7.77 15.88 -6.79
C PRO A 161 7.10 17.03 -7.53
N PRO A 162 7.71 18.23 -7.55
CA PRO A 162 7.29 19.34 -8.40
C PRO A 162 7.72 19.09 -9.85
N ASP A 163 7.12 19.84 -10.76
CA ASP A 163 7.64 20.01 -12.12
C ASP A 163 8.86 20.96 -12.13
N SER A 164 9.44 21.19 -13.31
CA SER A 164 10.61 22.06 -13.47
C SER A 164 10.34 23.54 -13.15
N GLU A 165 9.07 23.98 -13.09
CA GLU A 165 8.65 25.31 -12.65
C GLU A 165 8.38 25.39 -11.14
N GLY A 166 8.57 24.27 -10.42
CA GLY A 166 8.28 24.18 -8.98
C GLY A 166 6.80 24.08 -8.66
N LYS A 167 5.96 23.64 -9.60
CA LYS A 167 4.52 23.47 -9.42
C LYS A 167 4.14 22.02 -9.19
N ILE A 168 3.04 21.80 -8.48
CA ILE A 168 2.41 20.51 -8.33
C ILE A 168 1.21 20.42 -9.27
N TYR A 169 0.97 19.23 -9.81
CA TYR A 169 -0.21 18.97 -10.65
C TYR A 169 -1.50 19.36 -9.91
N ALA A 170 -2.33 20.16 -10.57
CA ALA A 170 -3.52 20.77 -9.97
C ALA A 170 -4.49 19.71 -9.37
N GLY A 171 -4.75 18.62 -10.08
CA GLY A 171 -5.60 17.53 -9.59
C GLY A 171 -5.10 16.88 -8.30
N THR A 172 -3.78 16.77 -8.11
CA THR A 172 -3.17 16.28 -6.86
C THR A 172 -3.43 17.24 -5.70
N LEU A 173 -3.33 18.56 -5.91
CA LEU A 173 -3.60 19.57 -4.90
C LEU A 173 -5.08 19.58 -4.49
N VAL A 174 -5.99 19.48 -5.47
CA VAL A 174 -7.44 19.38 -5.23
C VAL A 174 -7.74 18.13 -4.40
N ALA A 175 -7.23 16.96 -4.80
CA ALA A 175 -7.43 15.72 -4.05
C ALA A 175 -6.86 15.80 -2.62
N ALA A 176 -5.69 16.41 -2.44
CA ALA A 176 -5.08 16.62 -1.13
C ALA A 176 -5.95 17.48 -0.21
N LYS A 177 -6.54 18.55 -0.75
CA LYS A 177 -7.45 19.42 0.00
C LYS A 177 -8.74 18.70 0.37
N GLU A 178 -9.37 18.00 -0.59
CA GLU A 178 -10.61 17.23 -0.36
C GLU A 178 -10.42 16.06 0.62
N ALA A 179 -9.24 15.41 0.59
CA ALA A 179 -8.88 14.36 1.56
C ALA A 179 -8.53 14.89 2.95
N GLY A 180 -8.16 16.17 3.09
CA GLY A 180 -7.83 16.81 4.35
C GLY A 180 -6.35 16.67 4.76
N VAL A 181 -5.42 16.73 3.78
CA VAL A 181 -3.98 16.85 4.04
C VAL A 181 -3.70 18.14 4.80
N THR A 182 -2.79 18.09 5.78
CA THR A 182 -2.46 19.25 6.63
C THR A 182 -1.25 20.03 6.13
N GLU A 183 -0.32 19.36 5.46
CA GLU A 183 0.93 19.95 4.96
C GLU A 183 1.30 19.29 3.64
N ILE A 184 1.66 20.08 2.63
CA ILE A 184 2.09 19.56 1.31
C ILE A 184 3.47 20.15 0.99
N TYR A 185 4.41 19.28 0.63
CA TYR A 185 5.80 19.64 0.34
C TYR A 185 6.21 19.20 -1.07
N LYS A 186 6.92 20.09 -1.76
CA LYS A 186 7.41 19.94 -3.14
C LYS A 186 8.76 19.21 -3.13
N ALA A 187 8.71 17.90 -2.86
CA ALA A 187 9.90 17.03 -2.85
C ALA A 187 9.51 15.62 -3.29
N GLY A 188 10.30 15.04 -4.18
CA GLY A 188 10.14 13.67 -4.70
C GLY A 188 11.25 12.73 -4.23
N GLY A 189 11.23 11.49 -4.72
CA GLY A 189 12.30 10.52 -4.61
C GLY A 189 12.72 10.09 -3.20
N ALA A 190 13.91 9.51 -3.12
CA ALA A 190 14.47 9.02 -1.85
C ALA A 190 14.73 10.15 -0.84
N GLN A 191 15.06 11.37 -1.31
CA GLN A 191 15.29 12.53 -0.45
C GLN A 191 14.02 12.97 0.29
N ALA A 192 12.85 12.86 -0.32
CA ALA A 192 11.58 13.13 0.34
C ALA A 192 11.27 12.11 1.44
N ILE A 193 11.52 10.82 1.19
CA ILE A 193 11.39 9.76 2.19
C ILE A 193 12.35 9.98 3.35
N ALA A 194 13.62 10.33 3.08
CA ALA A 194 14.59 10.64 4.11
C ALA A 194 14.18 11.86 4.97
N ALA A 195 13.66 12.93 4.33
CA ALA A 195 13.17 14.11 5.04
C ALA A 195 11.96 13.79 5.93
N LEU A 196 11.00 12.99 5.46
CA LEU A 196 9.87 12.53 6.27
C LEU A 196 10.32 11.66 7.46
N ALA A 197 11.33 10.78 7.25
CA ALA A 197 11.81 9.87 8.28
C ALA A 197 12.63 10.55 9.36
N HIS A 198 13.57 11.41 8.99
CA HIS A 198 14.54 12.01 9.93
C HIS A 198 14.19 13.44 10.34
N GLY A 199 13.34 14.11 9.58
CA GLY A 199 13.03 15.53 9.73
C GLY A 199 14.13 16.42 9.15
N THR A 200 13.72 17.61 8.72
CA THR A 200 14.58 18.71 8.32
C THR A 200 14.09 20.00 9.00
N GLU A 201 14.63 21.15 8.65
CA GLU A 201 14.15 22.45 9.14
C GLU A 201 12.71 22.71 8.63
N SER A 202 12.46 22.38 7.35
CA SER A 202 11.15 22.60 6.70
C SER A 202 10.15 21.48 6.97
N ILE A 203 10.59 20.22 7.02
CA ILE A 203 9.73 19.05 7.13
C ILE A 203 9.94 18.36 8.47
N LYS A 204 8.94 18.43 9.36
CA LYS A 204 8.98 17.70 10.64
C LYS A 204 8.83 16.21 10.39
N LYS A 205 9.63 15.39 11.09
CA LYS A 205 9.56 13.93 10.99
C LYS A 205 8.16 13.37 11.26
N VAL A 206 7.88 12.19 10.73
CA VAL A 206 6.64 11.45 10.91
C VAL A 206 6.87 10.09 11.58
N ASP A 207 5.79 9.41 11.99
CA ASP A 207 5.86 8.09 12.63
C ASP A 207 5.72 6.95 11.62
N LYS A 208 5.03 7.18 10.51
CA LYS A 208 4.83 6.22 9.42
C LYS A 208 4.86 6.93 8.07
N ILE A 209 5.42 6.27 7.06
CA ILE A 209 5.43 6.73 5.67
C ILE A 209 4.65 5.72 4.83
N VAL A 210 3.67 6.22 4.07
CA VAL A 210 2.81 5.42 3.17
C VAL A 210 2.82 6.00 1.77
N GLY A 211 2.41 5.20 0.81
CA GLY A 211 2.24 5.59 -0.58
C GLY A 211 3.20 4.88 -1.54
N PRO A 212 2.74 4.66 -2.79
CA PRO A 212 3.52 4.03 -3.84
C PRO A 212 4.61 4.97 -4.36
N GLY A 213 5.63 4.41 -4.99
CA GLY A 213 6.69 5.19 -5.62
C GLY A 213 7.57 4.30 -6.50
N ASN A 214 8.49 4.94 -7.22
CA ASN A 214 9.48 4.22 -8.02
C ASN A 214 10.47 3.44 -7.14
N ILE A 215 11.39 2.70 -7.78
CA ILE A 215 12.36 1.86 -7.09
C ILE A 215 13.18 2.63 -6.02
N TYR A 216 13.54 3.90 -6.26
CA TYR A 216 14.27 4.71 -5.27
C TYR A 216 13.43 4.99 -4.02
N VAL A 217 12.13 5.24 -4.20
CA VAL A 217 11.19 5.45 -3.10
C VAL A 217 10.96 4.15 -2.31
N ALA A 218 10.75 3.04 -3.02
CA ALA A 218 10.57 1.73 -2.39
C ALA A 218 11.79 1.32 -1.54
N LEU A 219 13.00 1.48 -2.09
CA LEU A 219 14.25 1.20 -1.38
C LEU A 219 14.51 2.19 -0.23
N ALA A 220 14.14 3.46 -0.39
CA ALA A 220 14.26 4.44 0.68
C ALA A 220 13.31 4.11 1.84
N LYS A 221 12.06 3.71 1.57
CA LYS A 221 11.12 3.21 2.59
C LYS A 221 11.69 1.99 3.31
N LYS A 222 12.23 1.01 2.57
CA LYS A 222 12.91 -0.17 3.13
C LYS A 222 14.06 0.23 4.06
N ALA A 223 14.90 1.19 3.64
CA ALA A 223 16.07 1.60 4.40
C ALA A 223 15.75 2.36 5.71
N VAL A 224 14.63 3.09 5.75
CA VAL A 224 14.20 3.84 6.94
C VAL A 224 13.26 3.03 7.85
N TYR A 225 12.85 1.83 7.43
CA TYR A 225 12.00 0.96 8.24
C TYR A 225 12.69 0.57 9.56
N GLY A 226 11.96 0.66 10.66
CA GLY A 226 12.48 0.50 12.01
C GLY A 226 12.83 1.85 12.68
N HIS A 227 13.22 2.87 11.91
CA HIS A 227 13.31 4.26 12.40
C HIS A 227 11.93 4.94 12.33
N VAL A 228 11.20 4.70 11.25
CA VAL A 228 9.77 4.97 11.08
C VAL A 228 9.07 3.71 10.58
N SER A 229 7.74 3.61 10.74
CA SER A 229 6.96 2.55 10.11
C SER A 229 6.73 2.86 8.62
N ILE A 230 6.44 1.84 7.83
CA ILE A 230 6.00 1.98 6.44
C ILE A 230 4.73 1.16 6.19
N ASP A 231 4.04 1.38 5.08
CA ASP A 231 2.94 0.53 4.59
C ASP A 231 3.49 -0.83 4.11
N SER A 232 4.14 -0.85 2.95
CA SER A 232 4.75 -2.04 2.35
C SER A 232 5.93 -1.64 1.46
N ILE A 233 6.69 -2.63 1.00
CA ILE A 233 7.69 -2.47 -0.05
C ILE A 233 7.01 -2.86 -1.35
N ALA A 234 6.41 -1.87 -2.03
CA ALA A 234 5.69 -2.11 -3.26
C ALA A 234 6.63 -2.48 -4.42
N GLY A 235 6.25 -3.49 -5.18
CA GLY A 235 6.81 -3.80 -6.48
C GLY A 235 5.93 -3.29 -7.62
N PRO A 236 6.21 -3.70 -8.87
CA PRO A 236 5.38 -3.41 -10.03
C PRO A 236 3.97 -4.00 -9.89
N SER A 237 3.00 -3.34 -10.48
CA SER A 237 1.59 -3.72 -10.42
C SER A 237 1.29 -5.08 -11.06
N GLU A 238 0.24 -5.74 -10.59
CA GLU A 238 -0.12 -7.10 -10.96
C GLU A 238 -1.63 -7.29 -11.08
N ILE A 239 -2.06 -7.95 -12.15
CA ILE A 239 -3.42 -8.49 -12.26
C ILE A 239 -3.39 -9.99 -12.56
N LEU A 240 -4.26 -10.73 -11.91
CA LEU A 240 -4.60 -12.09 -12.23
C LEU A 240 -6.10 -12.20 -12.47
N VAL A 241 -6.49 -12.64 -13.64
CA VAL A 241 -7.87 -12.97 -13.96
C VAL A 241 -8.05 -14.49 -13.89
N LEU A 242 -8.97 -14.95 -13.07
CA LEU A 242 -9.38 -16.34 -12.95
C LEU A 242 -10.74 -16.51 -13.63
N ALA A 243 -10.79 -17.25 -14.73
CA ALA A 243 -11.98 -17.30 -15.58
C ALA A 243 -12.34 -18.71 -16.02
N ASP A 244 -13.64 -18.98 -16.16
CA ASP A 244 -14.16 -20.16 -16.86
C ASP A 244 -14.66 -19.80 -18.27
N GLU A 245 -15.29 -20.77 -18.96
CA GLU A 245 -15.82 -20.60 -20.32
C GLU A 245 -16.94 -19.55 -20.44
N SER A 246 -17.55 -19.13 -19.33
CA SER A 246 -18.65 -18.14 -19.32
C SER A 246 -18.15 -16.69 -19.43
N ALA A 247 -16.86 -16.45 -19.20
CA ALA A 247 -16.30 -15.11 -19.21
C ALA A 247 -16.29 -14.49 -20.61
N ASN A 248 -16.53 -13.17 -20.68
CA ASN A 248 -16.44 -12.42 -21.92
C ASN A 248 -14.96 -12.15 -22.28
N PRO A 249 -14.44 -12.67 -23.42
CA PRO A 249 -13.04 -12.53 -23.79
C PRO A 249 -12.59 -11.07 -23.97
N ARG A 250 -13.51 -10.17 -24.36
CA ARG A 250 -13.20 -8.74 -24.49
C ARG A 250 -12.99 -8.06 -23.16
N TYR A 251 -13.79 -8.43 -22.14
CA TYR A 251 -13.64 -7.88 -20.79
C TYR A 251 -12.33 -8.36 -20.16
N VAL A 252 -12.08 -9.68 -20.20
CA VAL A 252 -10.80 -10.24 -19.74
C VAL A 252 -9.58 -9.57 -20.40
N ALA A 253 -9.63 -9.37 -21.72
CA ALA A 253 -8.54 -8.72 -22.44
C ALA A 253 -8.37 -7.25 -22.02
N ALA A 254 -9.45 -6.51 -21.80
CA ALA A 254 -9.42 -5.12 -21.37
C ALA A 254 -8.83 -4.99 -19.95
N ASP A 255 -9.23 -5.86 -19.04
CA ASP A 255 -8.79 -5.88 -17.65
C ASP A 255 -7.30 -6.25 -17.53
N LEU A 256 -6.83 -7.22 -18.31
CA LEU A 256 -5.39 -7.54 -18.39
C LEU A 256 -4.55 -6.34 -18.91
N LEU A 257 -5.10 -5.58 -19.85
CA LEU A 257 -4.41 -4.45 -20.46
C LEU A 257 -4.44 -3.20 -19.58
N SER A 258 -5.47 -3.00 -18.74
CA SER A 258 -5.52 -1.90 -17.78
C SER A 258 -4.31 -1.94 -16.83
N GLN A 259 -3.87 -3.13 -16.45
CA GLN A 259 -2.69 -3.31 -15.63
C GLN A 259 -1.38 -3.25 -16.41
N ALA A 260 -1.35 -3.86 -17.62
CA ALA A 260 -0.15 -3.90 -18.45
C ALA A 260 0.32 -2.51 -18.89
N GLU A 261 -0.58 -1.51 -18.95
CA GLU A 261 -0.22 -0.14 -19.33
C GLU A 261 0.48 0.67 -18.22
N HIS A 262 0.47 0.19 -16.95
CA HIS A 262 1.07 0.90 -15.82
C HIS A 262 2.59 1.02 -15.95
N ASP A 263 3.28 -0.09 -16.23
CA ASP A 263 4.74 -0.13 -16.31
C ASP A 263 5.21 -1.35 -17.13
N GLU A 264 6.42 -1.27 -17.71
CA GLU A 264 7.06 -2.37 -18.46
C GLU A 264 7.29 -3.64 -17.60
N LEU A 265 7.32 -3.50 -16.28
CA LEU A 265 7.45 -4.57 -15.29
C LEU A 265 6.11 -5.05 -14.74
N ALA A 266 4.98 -4.45 -15.10
CA ALA A 266 3.67 -4.91 -14.69
C ALA A 266 3.41 -6.34 -15.17
N SER A 267 2.64 -7.13 -14.41
CA SER A 267 2.25 -8.48 -14.85
C SER A 267 0.76 -8.60 -15.08
N ALA A 268 0.40 -9.30 -16.14
CA ALA A 268 -0.97 -9.60 -16.51
C ALA A 268 -1.12 -11.09 -16.78
N ILE A 269 -1.90 -11.78 -15.94
CA ILE A 269 -2.01 -13.23 -15.96
C ILE A 269 -3.49 -13.63 -16.08
N LEU A 270 -3.80 -14.44 -17.08
CA LEU A 270 -5.08 -15.16 -17.16
C LEU A 270 -4.84 -16.62 -16.74
N ILE A 271 -5.64 -17.13 -15.83
CA ILE A 271 -5.78 -18.57 -15.56
C ILE A 271 -7.19 -18.99 -15.94
N THR A 272 -7.33 -19.96 -16.82
CA THR A 272 -8.64 -20.44 -17.27
C THR A 272 -8.65 -21.95 -17.49
N THR A 273 -9.82 -22.56 -17.31
CA THR A 273 -10.06 -23.97 -17.68
C THR A 273 -10.48 -24.12 -19.14
N SER A 274 -10.74 -23.01 -19.86
CA SER A 274 -11.23 -23.02 -21.24
C SER A 274 -10.12 -22.62 -22.23
N GLU A 275 -9.70 -23.59 -23.06
CA GLU A 275 -8.73 -23.34 -24.13
C GLU A 275 -9.31 -22.38 -25.19
N ASP A 276 -10.60 -22.45 -25.49
CA ASP A 276 -11.30 -21.55 -26.42
C ASP A 276 -11.26 -20.10 -25.92
N LEU A 277 -11.54 -19.89 -24.62
CA LEU A 277 -11.42 -18.55 -24.00
C LEU A 277 -9.99 -18.02 -24.08
N ALA A 278 -8.99 -18.86 -23.79
CA ALA A 278 -7.57 -18.47 -23.84
C ALA A 278 -7.18 -17.90 -25.21
N TYR A 279 -7.56 -18.56 -26.29
CA TYR A 279 -7.26 -18.06 -27.64
C TYR A 279 -8.07 -16.81 -27.99
N LYS A 280 -9.35 -16.74 -27.65
CA LYS A 280 -10.19 -15.56 -27.90
C LYS A 280 -9.66 -14.32 -27.16
N VAL A 281 -9.25 -14.46 -25.91
CA VAL A 281 -8.62 -13.38 -25.14
C VAL A 281 -7.32 -12.92 -25.81
N SER A 282 -6.48 -13.85 -26.25
CA SER A 282 -5.22 -13.50 -26.96
C SER A 282 -5.47 -12.68 -28.22
N GLU A 283 -6.54 -12.98 -28.98
CA GLU A 283 -6.92 -12.20 -30.16
C GLU A 283 -7.47 -10.79 -29.81
N GLU A 284 -8.29 -10.67 -28.76
CA GLU A 284 -8.80 -9.38 -28.30
C GLU A 284 -7.67 -8.49 -27.76
N ILE A 285 -6.67 -9.05 -27.04
CA ILE A 285 -5.47 -8.33 -26.59
C ILE A 285 -4.74 -7.70 -27.78
N LYS A 286 -4.54 -8.42 -28.88
CA LYS A 286 -3.87 -7.88 -30.09
C LYS A 286 -4.66 -6.71 -30.68
N LYS A 287 -6.00 -6.82 -30.74
CA LYS A 287 -6.87 -5.77 -31.27
C LYS A 287 -6.82 -4.51 -30.42
N PHE A 288 -6.91 -4.62 -29.09
CA PHE A 288 -6.86 -3.49 -28.18
C PHE A 288 -5.48 -2.83 -28.15
N THR A 289 -4.40 -3.63 -28.06
CA THR A 289 -3.02 -3.10 -28.05
C THR A 289 -2.72 -2.26 -29.29
N ALA A 290 -3.33 -2.57 -30.45
CA ALA A 290 -3.12 -1.83 -31.68
C ALA A 290 -3.62 -0.37 -31.62
N VAL A 291 -4.59 -0.06 -30.74
CA VAL A 291 -5.26 1.27 -30.67
C VAL A 291 -4.98 2.03 -29.37
N LEU A 292 -4.43 1.36 -28.34
CA LEU A 292 -4.15 1.98 -27.04
C LEU A 292 -2.92 2.90 -27.11
N SER A 293 -2.97 4.02 -26.39
CA SER A 293 -1.95 5.07 -26.43
C SER A 293 -0.59 4.66 -25.84
N ARG A 294 -0.56 3.73 -24.86
CA ARG A 294 0.65 3.27 -24.20
C ARG A 294 1.17 1.92 -24.75
N LYS A 295 0.97 1.69 -26.03
CA LYS A 295 1.25 0.44 -26.72
C LYS A 295 2.64 -0.15 -26.41
N GLU A 296 3.71 0.66 -26.46
CA GLU A 296 5.08 0.18 -26.23
C GLU A 296 5.29 -0.36 -24.82
N ILE A 297 4.68 0.26 -23.82
CA ILE A 297 4.73 -0.20 -22.43
C ILE A 297 3.97 -1.51 -22.30
N ILE A 298 2.73 -1.56 -22.84
CA ILE A 298 1.89 -2.76 -22.85
C ILE A 298 2.63 -3.94 -23.50
N GLU A 299 3.19 -3.75 -24.69
CA GLU A 299 3.91 -4.81 -25.41
C GLU A 299 5.05 -5.38 -24.60
N LYS A 300 5.87 -4.54 -23.95
CA LYS A 300 6.99 -5.00 -23.10
C LYS A 300 6.49 -5.72 -21.85
N SER A 301 5.48 -5.20 -21.17
CA SER A 301 4.85 -5.86 -20.02
C SER A 301 4.34 -7.26 -20.40
N LEU A 302 3.55 -7.36 -21.47
CA LEU A 302 3.00 -8.62 -21.94
C LEU A 302 4.03 -9.62 -22.49
N GLU A 303 5.12 -9.14 -23.07
CA GLU A 303 6.22 -9.98 -23.54
C GLU A 303 6.96 -10.64 -22.36
N ASN A 304 7.28 -9.87 -21.33
CA ASN A 304 8.10 -10.31 -20.23
C ASN A 304 7.29 -11.00 -19.11
N TYR A 305 6.08 -10.50 -18.80
CA TYR A 305 5.30 -10.88 -17.62
C TYR A 305 3.83 -11.15 -17.92
N GLY A 306 3.45 -11.29 -19.20
CA GLY A 306 2.11 -11.63 -19.64
C GLY A 306 1.94 -13.12 -19.90
N TYR A 307 1.00 -13.78 -19.18
CA TYR A 307 0.75 -15.22 -19.30
C TYR A 307 -0.75 -15.51 -19.48
N ILE A 308 -1.04 -16.52 -20.30
CA ILE A 308 -2.35 -17.15 -20.39
C ILE A 308 -2.14 -18.62 -20.04
N LEU A 309 -2.65 -19.06 -18.91
CA LEU A 309 -2.45 -20.38 -18.33
C LEU A 309 -3.72 -21.21 -18.44
N ILE A 310 -3.63 -22.37 -19.04
CA ILE A 310 -4.76 -23.30 -19.17
C ILE A 310 -4.60 -24.36 -18.08
N ALA A 311 -5.49 -24.32 -17.09
CA ALA A 311 -5.57 -25.28 -16.01
C ALA A 311 -6.39 -26.52 -16.43
N SER A 312 -6.08 -27.65 -15.81
CA SER A 312 -6.86 -28.89 -16.02
C SER A 312 -8.26 -28.83 -15.45
N ASP A 313 -8.41 -28.12 -14.35
CA ASP A 313 -9.67 -27.88 -13.66
C ASP A 313 -9.60 -26.58 -12.80
N MET A 314 -10.74 -26.22 -12.19
CA MET A 314 -10.83 -25.00 -11.38
C MET A 314 -10.07 -25.11 -10.05
N ASP A 315 -9.86 -26.28 -9.48
CA ASP A 315 -9.12 -26.44 -8.24
C ASP A 315 -7.62 -26.20 -8.47
N GLU A 316 -7.03 -26.68 -9.57
CA GLU A 316 -5.68 -26.34 -10.00
C GLU A 316 -5.53 -24.84 -10.29
N ALA A 317 -6.53 -24.22 -10.92
CA ALA A 317 -6.54 -22.80 -11.21
C ALA A 317 -6.53 -21.95 -9.93
N VAL A 318 -7.36 -22.31 -8.96
CA VAL A 318 -7.43 -21.66 -7.63
C VAL A 318 -6.14 -21.86 -6.83
N GLU A 319 -5.59 -23.08 -6.81
CA GLU A 319 -4.30 -23.34 -6.15
C GLU A 319 -3.19 -22.46 -6.72
N THR A 320 -3.11 -22.36 -8.05
CA THR A 320 -2.12 -21.52 -8.72
C THR A 320 -2.33 -20.04 -8.43
N ALA A 321 -3.58 -19.55 -8.42
CA ALA A 321 -3.89 -18.17 -8.04
C ALA A 321 -3.43 -17.87 -6.61
N ASN A 322 -3.69 -18.76 -5.65
CA ASN A 322 -3.23 -18.64 -4.26
C ASN A 322 -1.70 -18.66 -4.14
N GLU A 323 -0.99 -19.42 -4.98
CA GLU A 323 0.48 -19.45 -4.98
C GLU A 323 1.08 -18.16 -5.56
N ILE A 324 0.48 -17.60 -6.61
CA ILE A 324 0.89 -16.31 -7.19
C ILE A 324 0.63 -15.19 -6.20
N ALA A 325 -0.51 -15.22 -5.51
CA ALA A 325 -0.92 -14.21 -4.53
C ALA A 325 -0.85 -12.78 -5.11
N SER A 326 -1.55 -12.58 -6.21
CA SER A 326 -1.52 -11.34 -7.00
C SER A 326 -2.07 -10.14 -6.23
N GLU A 327 -1.64 -8.95 -6.62
CA GLU A 327 -2.16 -7.67 -6.16
C GLU A 327 -3.67 -7.55 -6.42
N HIS A 328 -4.07 -7.68 -7.67
CA HIS A 328 -5.48 -7.70 -8.08
C HIS A 328 -5.86 -9.11 -8.54
N LEU A 329 -6.94 -9.65 -8.02
CA LEU A 329 -7.54 -10.91 -8.46
C LEU A 329 -8.97 -10.68 -8.93
N GLU A 330 -9.22 -10.86 -10.22
CA GLU A 330 -10.57 -10.85 -10.78
C GLU A 330 -11.07 -12.28 -10.97
N ILE A 331 -12.28 -12.57 -10.53
CA ILE A 331 -12.94 -13.88 -10.66
C ILE A 331 -14.11 -13.75 -11.62
N LEU A 332 -13.89 -14.14 -12.86
CA LEU A 332 -14.83 -14.06 -13.97
C LEU A 332 -15.35 -15.46 -14.32
N THR A 333 -16.06 -16.05 -13.38
CA THR A 333 -16.67 -17.38 -13.49
C THR A 333 -18.18 -17.29 -13.34
N LYS A 334 -18.87 -18.36 -13.71
CA LYS A 334 -20.35 -18.47 -13.56
C LYS A 334 -20.80 -18.25 -12.12
N ASP A 335 -20.02 -18.69 -11.13
CA ASP A 335 -20.27 -18.46 -9.70
C ASP A 335 -19.01 -17.94 -9.00
N PRO A 336 -18.73 -16.63 -9.10
CA PRO A 336 -17.52 -16.04 -8.52
C PRO A 336 -17.52 -16.10 -6.99
N PHE A 337 -18.69 -16.09 -6.32
CA PHE A 337 -18.77 -16.16 -4.86
C PHE A 337 -18.36 -17.55 -4.34
N ALA A 338 -18.71 -18.63 -5.04
CA ALA A 338 -18.26 -19.97 -4.66
C ALA A 338 -16.73 -20.10 -4.79
N ILE A 339 -16.14 -19.55 -5.85
CA ILE A 339 -14.69 -19.55 -6.06
C ILE A 339 -13.98 -18.68 -5.01
N MET A 340 -14.51 -17.51 -4.69
CA MET A 340 -13.95 -16.60 -3.69
C MET A 340 -13.70 -17.31 -2.34
N THR A 341 -14.56 -18.23 -1.93
CA THR A 341 -14.40 -18.96 -0.65
C THR A 341 -13.14 -19.83 -0.59
N LYS A 342 -12.55 -20.16 -1.74
CA LYS A 342 -11.32 -20.96 -1.87
C LYS A 342 -10.06 -20.10 -2.00
N ILE A 343 -10.22 -18.79 -2.20
CA ILE A 343 -9.09 -17.86 -2.31
C ILE A 343 -8.58 -17.50 -0.92
N GLN A 344 -7.28 -17.66 -0.72
CA GLN A 344 -6.58 -17.36 0.52
C GLN A 344 -5.66 -16.15 0.39
N ASN A 345 -5.11 -15.92 -0.80
CA ASN A 345 -4.04 -14.96 -1.02
C ASN A 345 -4.35 -14.07 -2.23
N ALA A 346 -4.80 -12.86 -1.98
CA ALA A 346 -4.95 -11.80 -2.98
C ALA A 346 -4.91 -10.43 -2.28
N GLY A 347 -4.40 -9.40 -2.95
CA GLY A 347 -4.46 -8.04 -2.44
C GLY A 347 -5.89 -7.51 -2.43
N ALA A 348 -6.57 -7.57 -3.59
CA ALA A 348 -8.00 -7.27 -3.72
C ALA A 348 -8.68 -8.34 -4.57
N ILE A 349 -9.96 -8.65 -4.29
CA ILE A 349 -10.75 -9.63 -5.01
C ILE A 349 -11.94 -8.93 -5.66
N PHE A 350 -12.05 -9.06 -6.98
CA PHE A 350 -13.11 -8.51 -7.80
C PHE A 350 -14.01 -9.63 -8.30
N LEU A 351 -15.33 -9.51 -8.14
CA LEU A 351 -16.27 -10.60 -8.39
C LEU A 351 -17.22 -10.27 -9.53
N GLY A 352 -17.12 -11.03 -10.61
CA GLY A 352 -18.03 -10.95 -11.75
C GLY A 352 -17.65 -9.88 -12.78
N GLU A 353 -18.25 -9.96 -13.95
CA GLU A 353 -17.86 -9.25 -15.17
C GLU A 353 -17.98 -7.71 -15.15
N TYR A 354 -18.68 -7.14 -14.16
CA TYR A 354 -18.84 -5.68 -13.99
C TYR A 354 -18.00 -5.12 -12.84
N SER A 355 -17.10 -5.92 -12.27
CA SER A 355 -16.25 -5.54 -11.15
C SER A 355 -14.79 -5.55 -11.60
N SER A 356 -14.45 -4.67 -12.55
CA SER A 356 -13.09 -4.54 -13.07
C SER A 356 -12.17 -3.75 -12.12
N GLU A 357 -10.86 -3.94 -12.23
CA GLU A 357 -9.83 -3.28 -11.42
C GLU A 357 -9.98 -1.76 -11.38
N PRO A 358 -10.20 -1.02 -12.52
CA PRO A 358 -10.36 0.43 -12.49
C PRO A 358 -11.54 0.92 -11.62
N LEU A 359 -12.58 0.11 -11.43
CA LEU A 359 -13.66 0.43 -10.50
C LEU A 359 -13.12 0.51 -9.06
N GLY A 360 -12.25 -0.41 -8.66
CA GLY A 360 -11.57 -0.41 -7.36
C GLY A 360 -10.65 0.78 -7.20
N ASP A 361 -9.84 1.05 -8.22
CA ASP A 361 -8.83 2.09 -8.20
C ASP A 361 -9.40 3.51 -8.05
N TYR A 362 -10.55 3.76 -8.65
CA TYR A 362 -11.06 5.13 -8.75
C TYR A 362 -12.33 5.41 -7.96
N TYR A 363 -13.18 4.41 -7.66
CA TYR A 363 -14.54 4.75 -7.24
C TYR A 363 -15.16 3.88 -6.15
N ALA A 364 -14.89 2.57 -6.10
CA ALA A 364 -15.63 1.63 -5.25
C ALA A 364 -15.45 1.87 -3.74
N GLY A 365 -14.30 2.36 -3.31
CA GLY A 365 -14.01 2.69 -1.92
C GLY A 365 -12.99 1.81 -1.21
N PRO A 366 -12.84 0.50 -1.47
CA PRO A 366 -11.69 -0.28 -1.00
C PRO A 366 -10.35 0.34 -1.42
N ASN A 367 -9.30 0.09 -0.64
CA ASN A 367 -8.00 0.71 -0.90
C ASN A 367 -7.28 0.03 -2.06
N HIS A 368 -6.66 0.84 -2.92
CA HIS A 368 -5.84 0.37 -4.02
C HIS A 368 -4.32 0.30 -3.70
N VAL A 369 -3.91 0.68 -2.50
CA VAL A 369 -2.54 0.44 -2.04
C VAL A 369 -2.48 -0.98 -1.52
N LEU A 370 -2.06 -1.88 -2.39
CA LEU A 370 -2.17 -3.32 -2.24
C LEU A 370 -0.81 -4.00 -2.10
N PRO A 371 -0.73 -5.18 -1.49
CA PRO A 371 0.49 -5.99 -1.49
C PRO A 371 0.78 -6.55 -2.88
N THR A 372 2.03 -6.47 -3.33
CA THR A 372 2.54 -6.93 -4.62
C THR A 372 3.58 -8.04 -4.45
N ASN A 373 4.04 -8.65 -5.55
CA ASN A 373 5.10 -9.66 -5.56
C ASN A 373 4.85 -10.85 -4.61
N GLY A 374 3.61 -11.33 -4.55
CA GLY A 374 3.23 -12.45 -3.72
C GLY A 374 3.16 -12.15 -2.23
N THR A 375 3.31 -10.89 -1.82
CA THR A 375 3.25 -10.50 -0.40
C THR A 375 1.84 -10.49 0.17
N ALA A 376 0.81 -10.64 -0.67
CA ALA A 376 -0.57 -10.87 -0.23
C ALA A 376 -0.74 -12.15 0.64
N LYS A 377 0.29 -13.00 0.71
CA LYS A 377 0.36 -14.12 1.65
C LYS A 377 0.47 -13.71 3.12
N PHE A 378 0.91 -12.46 3.40
CA PHE A 378 1.15 -11.97 4.77
C PHE A 378 0.94 -10.47 4.96
N PHE A 379 0.72 -9.70 3.88
CA PHE A 379 0.30 -8.31 3.93
C PHE A 379 -1.16 -8.15 3.48
N SER A 380 -1.79 -7.08 3.93
CA SER A 380 -3.14 -6.67 3.58
C SER A 380 -3.14 -5.35 2.81
N PRO A 381 -4.24 -4.98 2.15
CA PRO A 381 -4.45 -3.62 1.65
C PRO A 381 -4.28 -2.59 2.76
N LEU A 382 -3.80 -1.40 2.38
CA LEU A 382 -3.70 -0.28 3.30
C LEU A 382 -5.09 0.03 3.93
N SER A 383 -5.14 0.11 5.24
CA SER A 383 -6.38 0.19 6.00
C SER A 383 -6.28 1.16 7.17
N VAL A 384 -7.35 1.31 7.92
CA VAL A 384 -7.36 2.10 9.18
C VAL A 384 -6.37 1.53 10.19
N ASP A 385 -6.15 0.21 10.19
CA ASP A 385 -5.21 -0.46 11.12
C ASP A 385 -3.77 -0.01 10.94
N ASP A 386 -3.39 0.42 9.73
CA ASP A 386 -2.07 0.95 9.43
C ASP A 386 -1.76 2.28 10.13
N TYR A 387 -2.78 2.99 10.58
CA TYR A 387 -2.70 4.34 11.14
C TYR A 387 -3.00 4.40 12.63
N ILE A 388 -3.14 3.24 13.28
CA ILE A 388 -3.36 3.12 14.72
C ILE A 388 -2.27 2.27 15.37
N LYS A 389 -2.14 2.40 16.67
CA LYS A 389 -1.37 1.50 17.52
C LYS A 389 -2.21 1.07 18.71
N LYS A 390 -1.88 -0.10 19.25
CA LYS A 390 -2.60 -0.73 20.36
C LYS A 390 -1.65 -0.89 21.54
N SER A 391 -2.12 -0.54 22.73
CA SER A 391 -1.40 -0.74 23.99
C SER A 391 -2.24 -1.60 24.92
N SER A 392 -1.62 -2.59 25.57
CA SER A 392 -2.28 -3.39 26.59
C SER A 392 -2.56 -2.53 27.84
N ILE A 393 -3.71 -2.72 28.47
CA ILE A 393 -4.07 -2.14 29.74
C ILE A 393 -4.16 -3.30 30.74
N ILE A 394 -3.41 -3.19 31.83
CA ILE A 394 -3.37 -4.19 32.90
C ILE A 394 -3.51 -3.45 34.22
N SER A 395 -4.55 -3.77 34.99
CA SER A 395 -4.76 -3.29 36.36
C SER A 395 -5.21 -4.42 37.25
N TYR A 396 -4.53 -4.57 38.38
CA TYR A 396 -4.87 -5.54 39.44
C TYR A 396 -5.01 -4.78 40.74
N SER A 397 -6.06 -5.06 41.51
CA SER A 397 -6.11 -4.68 42.91
C SER A 397 -5.15 -5.54 43.74
N ARG A 398 -4.90 -5.17 45.00
CA ARG A 398 -4.10 -5.98 45.91
C ARG A 398 -4.73 -7.36 46.10
N GLU A 399 -6.04 -7.37 46.30
CA GLU A 399 -6.85 -8.59 46.55
C GLU A 399 -6.83 -9.51 45.31
N ALA A 400 -6.81 -8.94 44.11
CA ALA A 400 -6.72 -9.72 42.88
C ALA A 400 -5.30 -10.31 42.65
N LEU A 401 -4.27 -9.59 43.10
CA LEU A 401 -2.88 -10.05 42.95
C LEU A 401 -2.48 -11.09 44.01
N GLU A 402 -3.05 -11.03 45.23
CA GLU A 402 -2.69 -11.86 46.37
C GLU A 402 -2.77 -13.36 46.07
N PRO A 403 -3.79 -13.92 45.41
CA PRO A 403 -3.84 -15.37 45.15
C PRO A 403 -2.80 -15.86 44.13
N VAL A 404 -2.20 -14.98 43.32
CA VAL A 404 -1.31 -15.34 42.20
C VAL A 404 0.14 -14.85 42.36
N TYR A 405 0.45 -13.99 43.34
CA TYR A 405 1.77 -13.37 43.44
C TYR A 405 2.90 -14.38 43.64
N GLN A 406 2.68 -15.46 44.37
CA GLN A 406 3.68 -16.52 44.61
C GLN A 406 4.01 -17.28 43.31
N ASP A 407 3.03 -17.47 42.43
CA ASP A 407 3.25 -18.16 41.18
C ASP A 407 4.07 -17.26 40.20
N ILE A 408 3.82 -15.98 40.20
CA ILE A 408 4.61 -15.00 39.43
C ILE A 408 6.07 -15.02 39.94
N ILE A 409 6.30 -15.02 41.27
CA ILE A 409 7.64 -15.07 41.85
C ILE A 409 8.35 -16.36 41.46
N ARG A 410 7.67 -17.54 41.54
CA ARG A 410 8.24 -18.83 41.13
C ARG A 410 8.62 -18.84 39.66
N PHE A 411 7.76 -18.30 38.79
CA PHE A 411 8.01 -18.28 37.36
C PHE A 411 9.20 -17.37 37.02
N ALA A 412 9.23 -16.16 37.58
CA ALA A 412 10.35 -15.24 37.38
C ALA A 412 11.70 -15.85 37.87
N LYS A 413 11.69 -16.56 39.04
CA LYS A 413 12.89 -17.27 39.56
C LYS A 413 13.31 -18.43 38.64
N ALA A 414 12.36 -19.15 38.03
CA ALA A 414 12.66 -20.23 37.10
C ALA A 414 13.38 -19.75 35.85
N GLU A 415 13.11 -18.48 35.44
CA GLU A 415 13.80 -17.79 34.35
C GLU A 415 15.12 -17.10 34.80
N GLY A 416 15.48 -17.21 36.09
CA GLY A 416 16.67 -16.53 36.66
C GLY A 416 16.48 -15.03 36.88
N LEU A 417 15.26 -14.52 36.79
CA LEU A 417 14.95 -13.05 36.83
C LEU A 417 14.59 -12.64 38.29
N THR A 418 15.58 -12.54 39.16
CA THR A 418 15.33 -12.24 40.58
C THR A 418 14.76 -10.86 40.84
N ALA A 419 15.12 -9.82 40.01
CA ALA A 419 14.53 -8.52 40.14
C ALA A 419 13.04 -8.49 39.78
N HIS A 420 12.59 -9.30 38.81
CA HIS A 420 11.17 -9.49 38.50
C HIS A 420 10.43 -10.11 39.67
N ALA A 421 11.01 -11.17 40.25
CA ALA A 421 10.45 -11.81 41.46
C ALA A 421 10.32 -10.83 42.62
N ASN A 422 11.38 -10.02 42.85
CA ASN A 422 11.40 -9.00 43.91
C ASN A 422 10.35 -7.91 43.68
N SER A 423 10.16 -7.48 42.43
CA SER A 423 9.15 -6.48 42.10
C SER A 423 7.74 -6.89 42.53
N ILE A 424 7.43 -8.17 42.53
CA ILE A 424 6.13 -8.67 43.03
C ILE A 424 6.17 -8.86 44.56
N ALA A 425 7.27 -9.41 45.12
CA ALA A 425 7.39 -9.73 46.51
C ALA A 425 7.20 -8.51 47.44
N VAL A 426 7.84 -7.39 47.10
CA VAL A 426 7.81 -6.15 47.91
C VAL A 426 6.39 -5.53 48.04
N ARG A 427 5.44 -5.94 47.21
CA ARG A 427 4.03 -5.47 47.29
C ARG A 427 3.26 -6.15 48.42
N PHE A 428 3.81 -7.21 49.00
CA PHE A 428 3.23 -8.01 50.06
C PHE A 428 4.13 -8.07 51.32
N GLU A 429 5.23 -7.29 51.34
CA GLU A 429 6.00 -7.05 52.58
C GLU A 429 5.21 -6.13 53.51
N GLU A 430 5.21 -6.40 54.81
CA GLU A 430 4.64 -5.50 55.81
C GLU A 430 5.55 -4.28 55.94
N GLU A 431 5.01 -3.07 55.96
CA GLU A 431 5.76 -1.87 56.33
C GLU A 431 6.16 -2.00 57.80
N GLU A 432 7.49 -2.04 58.09
CA GLU A 432 8.02 -2.01 59.43
C GLU A 432 7.75 -0.67 60.18
#